data_2077e08d28ef52bd52135d17157748c8
#
_entry.id   2077e08d28ef52bd52135d17157748c8
#
_cell.length_a   1.000
_cell.length_b   1.000
_cell.length_c   1.000
_cell.angle_alpha   90.00
_cell.angle_beta   90.00
_cell.angle_gamma   90.00
#
_symmetry.space_group_name_H-M   'P 1'
#
loop_
_entity.id
_entity.type
_entity.pdbx_description
1 polymer ?
#
loop_
_entity_poly.entity_id
_entity_poly.type
_entity_poly.pdbx_seq_one_letter_code
_entity_poly.pdbx_strand_id
1 'polypeptide(L)'
;MRIIQHNLIKLFLACISVFINVHVNADASPDIWPYLKEQVFKDRVIQEDQNFLKIDGPKRASSGAQVPVTIALSENTHHIKKISVFIDANPGQHAATYFLTDQSQQILISTRIRMETDSYVRAVAETDSGELFMSAVPIRASGGCSGYMDV
;
A
#
# COMPACT_ATOMS: atom_id res chain seq x y z
N MET A 1 -1.54 12.33 -64.44
CA MET A 1 -0.44 11.83 -63.56
C MET A 1 -0.24 12.63 -62.29
N ARG A 2 -0.60 13.91 -62.18
CA ARG A 2 -0.48 14.74 -60.98
C ARG A 2 -1.56 14.47 -59.89
N ILE A 3 -2.75 14.04 -60.27
CA ILE A 3 -3.86 13.84 -59.34
C ILE A 3 -3.67 12.58 -58.48
N ILE A 4 -3.05 11.53 -59.03
CA ILE A 4 -2.81 10.25 -58.32
C ILE A 4 -1.75 10.42 -57.21
N GLN A 5 -0.74 11.26 -57.45
CA GLN A 5 0.29 11.53 -56.42
C GLN A 5 -0.27 12.28 -55.21
N HIS A 6 -1.23 13.19 -55.39
CA HIS A 6 -1.81 13.96 -54.28
C HIS A 6 -2.66 13.10 -53.35
N ASN A 7 -3.32 12.09 -53.91
CA ASN A 7 -4.15 11.19 -53.11
C ASN A 7 -3.33 10.15 -52.34
N LEU A 8 -2.20 9.71 -52.90
CA LEU A 8 -1.27 8.83 -52.18
C LEU A 8 -0.60 9.52 -50.98
N ILE A 9 -0.22 10.80 -51.13
CA ILE A 9 0.38 11.58 -50.04
C ILE A 9 -0.64 11.83 -48.91
N LYS A 10 -1.89 12.11 -49.26
CA LYS A 10 -2.96 12.26 -48.26
C LYS A 10 -3.28 10.97 -47.55
N LEU A 11 -3.23 9.82 -48.22
CA LEU A 11 -3.42 8.51 -47.60
C LEU A 11 -2.25 8.15 -46.67
N PHE A 12 -1.03 8.54 -47.06
CA PHE A 12 0.17 8.30 -46.21
C PHE A 12 0.19 9.19 -44.95
N LEU A 13 -0.27 10.45 -45.06
CA LEU A 13 -0.41 11.33 -43.87
C LEU A 13 -1.54 10.88 -42.94
N ALA A 14 -2.60 10.27 -43.46
CA ALA A 14 -3.69 9.76 -42.64
C ALA A 14 -3.30 8.51 -41.83
N CYS A 15 -2.34 7.71 -42.32
CA CYS A 15 -1.82 6.55 -41.58
C CYS A 15 -0.84 6.91 -40.48
N ILE A 16 -0.23 8.10 -40.49
CA ILE A 16 0.73 8.52 -39.45
C ILE A 16 0.02 9.07 -38.20
N SER A 17 -1.24 9.47 -38.28
CA SER A 17 -2.00 10.03 -37.17
C SER A 17 -2.65 8.99 -36.27
N VAL A 18 -2.50 7.69 -36.53
CA VAL A 18 -3.01 6.59 -35.70
C VAL A 18 -1.91 5.99 -34.81
N PHE A 19 -0.78 6.69 -34.58
CA PHE A 19 0.05 6.38 -33.42
C PHE A 19 -0.65 6.89 -32.16
N ILE A 20 -1.63 6.12 -31.78
CA ILE A 20 -2.30 6.05 -30.50
C ILE A 20 -1.26 6.27 -29.42
N ASN A 21 -1.46 7.30 -28.63
CA ASN A 21 -0.85 7.44 -27.33
C ASN A 21 -1.23 6.23 -26.49
N VAL A 22 -0.47 5.17 -26.57
CA VAL A 22 -0.45 4.12 -25.56
C VAL A 22 0.19 4.79 -24.35
N HIS A 23 -0.62 5.35 -23.50
CA HIS A 23 -0.21 5.67 -22.15
C HIS A 23 0.06 4.32 -21.49
N VAL A 24 1.32 3.91 -21.54
CA VAL A 24 1.81 2.86 -20.65
C VAL A 24 1.71 3.48 -19.27
N ASN A 25 0.63 3.19 -18.59
CA ASN A 25 0.57 3.40 -17.16
C ASN A 25 1.68 2.52 -16.59
N ALA A 26 2.76 3.17 -16.14
CA ALA A 26 3.82 2.50 -15.43
C ALA A 26 3.18 1.76 -14.25
N ASP A 27 3.38 0.47 -14.21
CA ASP A 27 2.82 -0.52 -13.33
C ASP A 27 2.61 -0.02 -11.90
N ALA A 28 1.36 0.27 -11.57
CA ALA A 28 0.93 0.11 -10.20
C ALA A 28 1.04 -1.40 -9.93
N SER A 29 1.91 -1.81 -9.00
CA SER A 29 1.96 -3.18 -8.53
C SER A 29 0.53 -3.65 -8.25
N PRO A 30 0.14 -4.86 -8.70
CA PRO A 30 -1.22 -5.33 -8.53
C PRO A 30 -1.60 -5.21 -7.04
N ASP A 31 -2.79 -4.69 -6.77
CA ASP A 31 -3.29 -4.59 -5.40
C ASP A 31 -3.44 -6.01 -4.83
N ILE A 32 -2.50 -6.41 -4.00
CA ILE A 32 -2.46 -7.74 -3.38
C ILE A 32 -3.40 -7.83 -2.17
N TRP A 33 -3.91 -6.70 -1.69
CA TRP A 33 -4.71 -6.66 -0.47
C TRP A 33 -5.96 -7.53 -0.50
N PRO A 34 -6.75 -7.60 -1.58
CA PRO A 34 -7.90 -8.49 -1.62
C PRO A 34 -7.53 -9.96 -1.36
N TYR A 35 -6.43 -10.43 -1.95
CA TYR A 35 -5.92 -11.77 -1.74
C TYR A 35 -5.41 -11.96 -0.30
N LEU A 36 -4.62 -11.03 0.21
CA LEU A 36 -4.08 -11.08 1.57
C LEU A 36 -5.18 -11.05 2.62
N LYS A 37 -6.18 -10.19 2.43
CA LYS A 37 -7.38 -10.11 3.27
C LYS A 37 -8.09 -11.46 3.38
N GLU A 38 -8.33 -12.10 2.24
CA GLU A 38 -8.98 -13.41 2.17
C GLU A 38 -8.17 -14.48 2.93
N GLN A 39 -6.85 -14.50 2.74
CA GLN A 39 -5.99 -15.48 3.42
C GLN A 39 -5.96 -15.31 4.94
N VAL A 40 -5.92 -14.07 5.42
CA VAL A 40 -5.73 -13.77 6.85
C VAL A 40 -7.05 -13.66 7.60
N PHE A 41 -8.03 -12.99 7.01
CA PHE A 41 -9.28 -12.64 7.68
C PHE A 41 -10.51 -13.38 7.15
N LYS A 42 -10.35 -14.11 6.03
CA LYS A 42 -11.45 -14.87 5.37
C LYS A 42 -12.63 -13.95 5.05
N ASP A 43 -13.83 -14.41 5.30
CA ASP A 43 -15.08 -13.67 5.03
C ASP A 43 -15.37 -12.55 6.05
N ARG A 44 -14.46 -12.28 6.98
CA ARG A 44 -14.68 -11.25 8.00
C ARG A 44 -14.72 -9.86 7.37
N VAL A 45 -15.71 -9.08 7.75
CA VAL A 45 -15.84 -7.68 7.32
C VAL A 45 -14.78 -6.84 8.04
N ILE A 46 -14.04 -6.05 7.26
CA ILE A 46 -13.09 -5.07 7.78
C ILE A 46 -13.68 -3.69 7.52
N GLN A 47 -13.86 -2.90 8.57
CA GLN A 47 -14.33 -1.53 8.50
C GLN A 47 -13.13 -0.60 8.29
N GLU A 48 -13.18 0.23 7.25
CA GLU A 48 -12.16 1.26 7.03
C GLU A 48 -12.54 2.51 7.83
N ASP A 49 -11.77 2.81 8.89
CA ASP A 49 -11.99 3.98 9.73
C ASP A 49 -10.66 4.61 10.15
N GLN A 50 -10.28 5.66 9.39
CA GLN A 50 -9.05 6.42 9.65
C GLN A 50 -9.20 7.41 10.82
N ASN A 51 -10.40 7.65 11.31
CA ASN A 51 -10.60 8.48 12.51
C ASN A 51 -10.38 7.66 13.77
N PHE A 52 -10.78 6.39 13.74
CA PHE A 52 -10.59 5.48 14.84
C PHE A 52 -9.17 4.92 14.91
N LEU A 53 -8.67 4.36 13.81
CA LEU A 53 -7.33 3.79 13.68
C LEU A 53 -6.53 4.62 12.68
N LYS A 54 -5.49 5.31 13.14
CA LYS A 54 -4.65 6.16 12.29
C LYS A 54 -3.26 5.58 12.14
N ILE A 55 -2.76 5.59 10.91
CA ILE A 55 -1.34 5.37 10.63
C ILE A 55 -0.73 6.70 10.22
N ASP A 56 0.37 7.08 10.85
CA ASP A 56 1.21 8.20 10.45
C ASP A 56 2.57 7.68 9.98
N GLY A 57 3.06 8.22 8.87
CA GLY A 57 4.32 7.85 8.28
C GLY A 57 4.74 8.83 7.18
N PRO A 58 6.00 8.81 6.73
CA PRO A 58 6.48 9.71 5.71
C PRO A 58 5.82 9.41 4.36
N LYS A 59 5.43 10.43 3.59
CA LYS A 59 4.98 10.23 2.20
C LYS A 59 6.08 9.58 1.35
N ARG A 60 7.34 9.88 1.65
CA ARG A 60 8.54 9.28 1.04
C ARG A 60 9.58 9.02 2.13
N ALA A 61 9.96 7.76 2.27
CA ALA A 61 11.04 7.37 3.16
C ALA A 61 12.40 7.61 2.48
N SER A 62 13.37 8.11 3.24
CA SER A 62 14.75 8.28 2.77
C SER A 62 15.46 6.94 2.57
N SER A 63 15.00 5.91 3.27
CA SER A 63 15.50 4.53 3.15
C SER A 63 14.37 3.56 3.44
N GLY A 64 14.22 2.53 2.61
CA GLY A 64 13.28 1.43 2.85
C GLY A 64 13.69 0.52 4.02
N ALA A 65 14.96 0.56 4.45
CA ALA A 65 15.45 -0.31 5.52
C ALA A 65 14.83 -0.01 6.90
N GLN A 66 14.48 1.26 7.16
CA GLN A 66 13.98 1.72 8.45
C GLN A 66 12.97 2.85 8.27
N VAL A 67 11.76 2.52 7.87
CA VAL A 67 10.69 3.49 7.68
C VAL A 67 9.95 3.71 9.00
N PRO A 68 9.98 4.92 9.58
CA PRO A 68 9.26 5.20 10.81
C PRO A 68 7.75 5.24 10.54
N VAL A 69 6.98 4.54 11.37
CA VAL A 69 5.54 4.59 11.35
C VAL A 69 4.99 4.67 12.77
N THR A 70 3.90 5.39 12.93
CA THR A 70 3.17 5.47 14.20
C THR A 70 1.73 5.05 13.96
N ILE A 71 1.25 4.13 14.79
CA ILE A 71 -0.14 3.67 14.79
C ILE A 71 -0.79 4.19 16.05
N ALA A 72 -1.87 4.93 15.89
CA ALA A 72 -2.60 5.55 16.97
C ALA A 72 -4.08 5.18 16.92
N LEU A 73 -4.66 4.90 18.08
CA LEU A 73 -6.10 4.92 18.28
C LEU A 73 -6.47 6.15 19.09
N SER A 74 -7.45 6.90 18.61
CA SER A 74 -7.90 8.14 19.26
C SER A 74 -8.58 7.87 20.60
N GLU A 75 -9.41 6.83 20.64
CA GLU A 75 -10.09 6.34 21.85
C GLU A 75 -10.29 4.84 21.72
N ASN A 76 -9.91 4.08 22.76
CA ASN A 76 -10.10 2.63 22.76
C ASN A 76 -11.49 2.25 23.27
N THR A 77 -12.54 2.76 22.62
CA THR A 77 -13.94 2.46 22.99
C THR A 77 -14.37 1.04 22.62
N HIS A 78 -13.61 0.37 21.75
CA HIS A 78 -13.95 -0.96 21.21
C HIS A 78 -13.14 -2.11 21.82
N HIS A 79 -12.33 -1.86 22.85
CA HIS A 79 -11.49 -2.89 23.48
C HIS A 79 -10.66 -3.69 22.47
N ILE A 80 -9.67 -3.04 21.90
CA ILE A 80 -8.78 -3.67 20.92
C ILE A 80 -7.85 -4.66 21.62
N LYS A 81 -7.85 -5.91 21.21
CA LYS A 81 -6.98 -6.97 21.74
C LYS A 81 -5.68 -7.13 20.95
N LYS A 82 -5.68 -6.79 19.66
CA LYS A 82 -4.47 -6.85 18.84
C LYS A 82 -4.52 -5.91 17.66
N ILE A 83 -3.34 -5.49 17.19
CA ILE A 83 -3.14 -4.72 15.96
C ILE A 83 -2.13 -5.47 15.10
N SER A 84 -2.52 -5.84 13.90
CA SER A 84 -1.66 -6.48 12.89
C SER A 84 -1.26 -5.46 11.83
N VAL A 85 0.01 -5.46 11.45
CA VAL A 85 0.59 -4.54 10.46
C VAL A 85 1.01 -5.31 9.22
N PHE A 86 0.62 -4.79 8.05
CA PHE A 86 0.92 -5.39 6.76
C PHE A 86 1.58 -4.36 5.85
N ILE A 87 2.43 -4.85 4.95
CA ILE A 87 3.10 -4.08 3.89
C ILE A 87 2.86 -4.84 2.60
N ASP A 88 1.99 -4.31 1.75
CA ASP A 88 1.43 -5.06 0.61
C ASP A 88 2.50 -5.59 -0.35
N ALA A 89 3.51 -4.78 -0.68
CA ALA A 89 4.52 -5.13 -1.67
C ALA A 89 5.75 -5.88 -1.12
N ASN A 90 5.80 -6.16 0.20
CA ASN A 90 6.89 -6.96 0.74
C ASN A 90 6.70 -8.45 0.42
N PRO A 91 7.77 -9.24 0.26
CA PRO A 91 7.68 -10.70 0.13
C PRO A 91 6.98 -11.36 1.33
N GLY A 92 7.26 -10.88 2.54
CA GLY A 92 6.50 -11.21 3.75
C GLY A 92 5.59 -10.04 4.11
N GLN A 93 4.35 -10.07 3.66
CA GLN A 93 3.41 -8.95 3.83
C GLN A 93 3.07 -8.65 5.28
N HIS A 94 2.97 -9.68 6.13
CA HIS A 94 2.70 -9.51 7.56
C HIS A 94 3.98 -9.07 8.28
N ALA A 95 4.02 -7.80 8.70
CA ALA A 95 5.21 -7.20 9.30
C ALA A 95 5.29 -7.39 10.83
N ALA A 96 4.15 -7.25 11.52
CA ALA A 96 4.09 -7.36 12.99
C ALA A 96 2.67 -7.61 13.48
N THR A 97 2.57 -8.16 14.71
CA THR A 97 1.33 -8.16 15.50
C THR A 97 1.64 -7.68 16.91
N TYR A 98 0.89 -6.70 17.36
CA TYR A 98 0.94 -6.19 18.73
C TYR A 98 -0.28 -6.70 19.48
N PHE A 99 -0.04 -7.46 20.55
CA PHE A 99 -1.09 -7.90 21.47
C PHE A 99 -1.21 -6.89 22.61
N LEU A 100 -2.43 -6.44 22.84
CA LEU A 100 -2.73 -5.43 23.85
C LEU A 100 -3.32 -6.12 25.07
N THR A 101 -2.61 -6.04 26.19
CA THR A 101 -3.01 -6.66 27.45
C THR A 101 -3.65 -5.69 28.43
N ASP A 102 -3.51 -4.39 28.16
CA ASP A 102 -4.08 -3.33 28.96
C ASP A 102 -5.16 -2.59 28.16
N GLN A 103 -6.24 -2.27 28.83
CA GLN A 103 -7.41 -1.55 28.30
C GLN A 103 -7.21 -0.03 28.38
N SER A 104 -5.98 0.44 28.09
CA SER A 104 -5.72 1.88 28.06
C SER A 104 -6.60 2.57 27.03
N GLN A 105 -7.09 3.75 27.37
CA GLN A 105 -7.98 4.51 26.50
C GLN A 105 -7.28 5.05 25.24
N GLN A 106 -5.97 5.18 25.28
CA GLN A 106 -5.16 5.62 24.16
C GLN A 106 -4.06 4.62 23.85
N ILE A 107 -3.92 4.27 22.59
CA ILE A 107 -2.88 3.37 22.12
C ILE A 107 -2.03 4.14 21.12
N LEU A 108 -0.72 4.17 21.39
CA LEU A 108 0.27 4.76 20.50
C LEU A 108 1.44 3.78 20.34
N ILE A 109 1.60 3.27 19.13
CA ILE A 109 2.68 2.35 18.78
C ILE A 109 3.58 3.06 17.76
N SER A 110 4.79 3.43 18.18
CA SER A 110 5.80 3.97 17.26
C SER A 110 6.84 2.89 16.99
N THR A 111 7.06 2.60 15.72
CA THR A 111 7.96 1.53 15.29
C THR A 111 8.68 1.90 13.99
N ARG A 112 9.58 1.03 13.56
CA ARG A 112 10.23 1.11 12.25
C ARG A 112 9.97 -0.18 11.50
N ILE A 113 9.55 -0.05 10.25
CA ILE A 113 9.28 -1.17 9.35
C ILE A 113 10.29 -1.16 8.21
N ARG A 114 10.52 -2.33 7.63
CA ARG A 114 11.29 -2.47 6.40
C ARG A 114 10.33 -2.52 5.22
N MET A 115 10.59 -1.70 4.20
CA MET A 115 9.87 -1.70 2.94
C MET A 115 10.82 -1.98 1.79
N GLU A 116 10.49 -2.93 0.95
CA GLU A 116 11.31 -3.29 -0.21
C GLU A 116 11.09 -2.31 -1.38
N THR A 117 9.89 -1.77 -1.51
CA THR A 117 9.48 -0.85 -2.57
C THR A 117 8.32 0.03 -2.11
N ASP A 118 7.84 0.90 -2.98
CA ASP A 118 6.61 1.68 -2.78
C ASP A 118 5.45 0.74 -2.45
N SER A 119 4.70 1.03 -1.39
CA SER A 119 3.67 0.12 -0.88
C SER A 119 2.63 0.84 -0.03
N TYR A 120 1.47 0.22 0.12
CA TYR A 120 0.60 0.51 1.23
C TYR A 120 1.12 -0.16 2.50
N VAL A 121 1.07 0.61 3.60
CA VAL A 121 1.21 0.11 4.96
C VAL A 121 -0.18 0.11 5.57
N ARG A 122 -0.61 -1.06 6.04
CA ARG A 122 -1.94 -1.26 6.62
C ARG A 122 -1.82 -1.68 8.08
N ALA A 123 -2.68 -1.12 8.91
CA ALA A 123 -2.91 -1.61 10.27
C ALA A 123 -4.33 -2.14 10.37
N VAL A 124 -4.49 -3.32 10.94
CA VAL A 124 -5.80 -3.93 11.21
C VAL A 124 -5.91 -4.17 12.70
N ALA A 125 -6.82 -3.45 13.34
CA ALA A 125 -7.15 -3.63 14.76
C ALA A 125 -8.30 -4.64 14.91
N GLU A 126 -8.16 -5.57 15.86
CA GLU A 126 -9.18 -6.55 16.20
C GLU A 126 -9.65 -6.33 17.62
N THR A 127 -10.96 -6.21 17.79
CA THR A 127 -11.62 -6.06 19.08
C THR A 127 -11.75 -7.39 19.83
N ASP A 128 -12.08 -7.35 21.12
CA ASP A 128 -12.44 -8.54 21.89
C ASP A 128 -13.69 -9.24 21.32
N SER A 129 -14.64 -8.47 20.77
CA SER A 129 -15.85 -9.00 20.10
C SER A 129 -15.57 -9.60 18.71
N GLY A 130 -14.36 -9.39 18.17
CA GLY A 130 -13.95 -9.89 16.87
C GLY A 130 -14.23 -8.95 15.69
N GLU A 131 -14.63 -7.70 15.92
CA GLU A 131 -14.75 -6.70 14.87
C GLU A 131 -13.36 -6.30 14.38
N LEU A 132 -13.27 -5.91 13.10
CA LEU A 132 -12.04 -5.50 12.45
C LEU A 132 -12.15 -4.09 11.94
N PHE A 133 -11.17 -3.25 12.29
CA PHE A 133 -11.00 -1.89 11.80
C PHE A 133 -9.66 -1.77 11.08
N MET A 134 -9.62 -1.05 9.97
CA MET A 134 -8.40 -0.88 9.19
C MET A 134 -8.16 0.58 8.83
N SER A 135 -6.88 0.92 8.83
CA SER A 135 -6.35 2.11 8.17
C SER A 135 -5.22 1.73 7.24
N ALA A 136 -5.05 2.48 6.15
CA ALA A 136 -4.01 2.26 5.17
C ALA A 136 -3.40 3.59 4.70
N VAL A 137 -2.09 3.63 4.55
CA VAL A 137 -1.36 4.78 4.01
C VAL A 137 -0.37 4.36 2.93
N PRO A 138 -0.29 5.08 1.80
CA PRO A 138 0.73 4.83 0.80
C PRO A 138 2.05 5.46 1.26
N ILE A 139 3.13 4.71 1.23
CA ILE A 139 4.48 5.19 1.50
C ILE A 139 5.38 4.86 0.32
N ARG A 140 6.12 5.85 -0.18
CA ARG A 140 7.14 5.65 -1.19
C ARG A 140 8.46 5.33 -0.51
N ALA A 141 9.04 4.17 -0.82
CA ALA A 141 10.34 3.75 -0.32
C ALA A 141 11.40 3.91 -1.40
N SER A 142 12.30 4.88 -1.26
CA SER A 142 13.44 5.01 -2.17
C SER A 142 14.45 3.92 -1.86
N GLY A 143 14.57 2.93 -2.76
CA GLY A 143 15.60 1.91 -2.75
C GLY A 143 15.55 1.00 -1.53
N GLY A 144 14.87 -0.13 -1.64
CA GLY A 144 15.20 -1.28 -0.81
C GLY A 144 16.70 -1.55 -0.96
N CYS A 145 17.40 -1.87 0.13
CA CYS A 145 18.76 -2.33 0.07
C CYS A 145 18.87 -3.62 -0.76
N SER A 146 18.99 -3.51 -2.07
CA SER A 146 19.72 -4.47 -2.85
C SER A 146 21.21 -4.20 -2.58
N GLY A 147 21.62 -4.37 -1.34
CA GLY A 147 23.03 -4.50 -0.99
C GLY A 147 23.52 -5.82 -1.52
N TYR A 148 23.82 -5.88 -2.80
CA TYR A 148 24.80 -6.84 -3.29
C TYR A 148 26.09 -6.50 -2.55
N MET A 149 26.42 -7.31 -1.56
CA MET A 149 27.79 -7.42 -1.16
C MET A 149 28.50 -8.18 -2.28
N ASP A 150 29.15 -7.46 -3.17
CA ASP A 150 30.19 -8.03 -4.00
C ASP A 150 31.32 -8.47 -3.05
N VAL A 151 31.50 -9.78 -2.93
CA VAL A 151 32.64 -10.41 -2.28
C VAL A 151 33.70 -10.63 -3.34
#